data_ad9f11ef6fdafcf44892f9d0988d3304
#
_entry.id   ad9f11ef6fdafcf44892f9d0988d3304
#
_cell.length_a   1.000
_cell.length_b   1.000
_cell.length_c   1.000
_cell.angle_alpha   90.00
_cell.angle_beta   90.00
_cell.angle_gamma   90.00
#
_symmetry.space_group_name_H-M   'P 1'
#
loop_
_entity.id
_entity.type
_entity.pdbx_description
1 polymer ?
#
loop_
_entity_poly.entity_id
_entity_poly.type
_entity_poly.pdbx_seq_one_letter_code
_entity_poly.pdbx_strand_id
1 'polypeptide(L)'
;MAKIISISNQKGGVGKSLLTTITATALGSDPFNLKVAVIDLDHQATIYKLRQIDKQAYPQDTPEPFTVHRFKLAEFQKNIGEIDKAFDVVFIDTAGKLDNDTDVLQQEIGRALMFTDILFIPFVAGFGNLTATYDYLNFVRQIKEIRQLQQRKLKFYGFINQYRARSRANDFLMQDIESIQQTEPFEVMTSKLNDFAMYKDADTITSLYNPLSNDSAKANFAAFLNEFIQLIKK
;
A
#
# COMPACT_ATOMS: atom_id res chain seq x y z
N MET A 1 4.76 9.37 17.58
CA MET A 1 3.57 9.21 16.71
C MET A 1 4.00 8.42 15.49
N ALA A 2 3.31 7.35 15.21
CA ALA A 2 3.56 6.52 14.03
C ALA A 2 3.26 7.28 12.74
N LYS A 3 3.91 6.88 11.64
CA LYS A 3 3.48 7.30 10.32
C LYS A 3 2.43 6.31 9.80
N ILE A 4 1.18 6.77 9.64
CA ILE A 4 0.08 5.93 9.18
C ILE A 4 0.00 5.97 7.66
N ILE A 5 0.13 4.81 7.03
CA ILE A 5 0.27 4.65 5.59
C ILE A 5 -0.82 3.72 5.06
N SER A 6 -1.37 4.03 3.91
CA SER A 6 -2.22 3.11 3.15
C SER A 6 -1.67 2.93 1.74
N ILE A 7 -1.69 1.69 1.25
CA ILE A 7 -1.53 1.39 -0.17
C ILE A 7 -2.92 1.01 -0.67
N SER A 8 -3.62 1.92 -1.32
CA SER A 8 -5.04 1.72 -1.62
C SER A 8 -5.44 2.18 -3.02
N ASN A 9 -6.42 1.49 -3.56
CA ASN A 9 -7.12 1.82 -4.80
C ASN A 9 -8.48 1.12 -4.74
N GLN A 10 -9.52 1.72 -5.30
CA GLN A 10 -10.86 1.14 -5.35
C GLN A 10 -10.90 -0.15 -6.17
N LYS A 11 -9.94 -0.33 -7.08
CA LYS A 11 -9.89 -1.51 -7.94
C LYS A 11 -9.32 -2.73 -7.21
N GLY A 12 -9.97 -3.89 -7.39
CA GLY A 12 -9.45 -5.20 -7.00
C GLY A 12 -8.27 -5.65 -7.87
N GLY A 13 -7.38 -6.49 -7.33
CA GLY A 13 -6.29 -7.11 -8.09
C GLY A 13 -5.09 -6.21 -8.41
N VAL A 14 -5.06 -4.96 -7.94
CA VAL A 14 -3.92 -4.06 -8.15
C VAL A 14 -2.74 -4.31 -7.20
N GLY A 15 -2.81 -5.33 -6.35
CA GLY A 15 -1.72 -5.76 -5.49
C GLY A 15 -1.63 -5.06 -4.12
N LYS A 16 -2.68 -4.41 -3.61
CA LYS A 16 -2.64 -3.66 -2.35
C LYS A 16 -2.07 -4.45 -1.17
N SER A 17 -2.71 -5.55 -0.80
CA SER A 17 -2.29 -6.39 0.34
C SER A 17 -0.90 -7.00 0.14
N LEU A 18 -0.57 -7.40 -1.10
CA LEU A 18 0.77 -7.86 -1.45
C LEU A 18 1.82 -6.77 -1.22
N LEU A 19 1.58 -5.58 -1.75
CA LEU A 19 2.50 -4.43 -1.60
C LEU A 19 2.64 -4.01 -0.14
N THR A 20 1.54 -4.00 0.61
CA THR A 20 1.55 -3.77 2.05
C THR A 20 2.43 -4.80 2.76
N THR A 21 2.26 -6.10 2.43
CA THR A 21 3.05 -7.19 3.02
C THR A 21 4.53 -7.01 2.74
N ILE A 22 4.96 -6.94 1.47
CA ILE A 22 6.40 -6.88 1.12
C ILE A 22 7.07 -5.60 1.64
N THR A 23 6.33 -4.49 1.68
CA THR A 23 6.85 -3.22 2.21
C THR A 23 6.97 -3.26 3.73
N ALA A 24 5.96 -3.78 4.44
CA ALA A 24 5.98 -3.94 5.89
C ALA A 24 7.09 -4.91 6.33
N THR A 25 7.23 -6.05 5.64
CA THR A 25 8.31 -7.02 5.88
C THR A 25 9.68 -6.36 5.75
N ALA A 26 9.89 -5.59 4.68
CA ALA A 26 11.17 -4.93 4.44
C ALA A 26 11.48 -3.85 5.49
N LEU A 27 10.50 -3.01 5.85
CA LEU A 27 10.70 -1.96 6.85
C LEU A 27 10.95 -2.51 8.26
N GLY A 28 10.37 -3.66 8.58
CA GLY A 28 10.57 -4.33 9.87
C GLY A 28 11.82 -5.22 9.94
N SER A 29 12.54 -5.41 8.82
CA SER A 29 13.77 -6.20 8.71
C SER A 29 14.99 -5.30 8.54
N ASP A 30 16.21 -5.93 8.63
CA ASP A 30 17.44 -5.24 8.28
C ASP A 30 17.38 -4.63 6.87
N PRO A 31 17.96 -3.46 6.66
CA PRO A 31 18.69 -2.61 7.60
C PRO A 31 17.83 -1.61 8.38
N PHE A 32 16.50 -1.62 8.16
CA PHE A 32 15.62 -0.57 8.69
C PHE A 32 15.18 -0.82 10.14
N ASN A 33 14.82 -2.06 10.47
CA ASN A 33 14.45 -2.51 11.83
C ASN A 33 13.42 -1.60 12.53
N LEU A 34 12.46 -1.07 11.77
CA LEU A 34 11.39 -0.24 12.31
C LEU A 34 10.35 -1.10 13.04
N LYS A 35 9.70 -0.53 14.04
CA LYS A 35 8.52 -1.14 14.65
C LYS A 35 7.32 -0.92 13.72
N VAL A 36 6.94 -1.97 13.00
CA VAL A 36 5.89 -1.91 11.98
C VAL A 36 4.65 -2.68 12.42
N ALA A 37 3.47 -2.10 12.23
CA ALA A 37 2.20 -2.80 12.33
C ALA A 37 1.43 -2.76 11.00
N VAL A 38 0.69 -3.81 10.72
CA VAL A 38 -0.31 -3.87 9.66
C VAL A 38 -1.68 -4.06 10.30
N ILE A 39 -2.59 -3.16 10.01
CA ILE A 39 -3.99 -3.22 10.41
C ILE A 39 -4.78 -3.74 9.21
N ASP A 40 -5.13 -5.02 9.29
CA ASP A 40 -5.91 -5.70 8.25
C ASP A 40 -7.40 -5.45 8.51
N LEU A 41 -7.99 -4.51 7.77
CA LEU A 41 -9.41 -4.16 7.81
C LEU A 41 -10.20 -4.90 6.73
N ASP A 42 -9.54 -5.65 5.84
CA ASP A 42 -10.22 -6.43 4.81
C ASP A 42 -11.04 -7.57 5.46
N HIS A 43 -12.29 -7.72 5.07
CA HIS A 43 -13.13 -8.84 5.51
C HIS A 43 -12.51 -10.20 5.17
N GLN A 44 -11.77 -10.30 4.07
CA GLN A 44 -11.05 -11.50 3.67
C GLN A 44 -9.85 -11.79 4.57
N ALA A 45 -9.35 -10.78 5.29
CA ALA A 45 -8.21 -10.87 6.20
C ALA A 45 -7.00 -11.56 5.55
N THR A 46 -6.63 -11.11 4.37
CA THR A 46 -5.62 -11.75 3.52
C THR A 46 -4.25 -11.76 4.20
N ILE A 47 -3.79 -10.64 4.73
CA ILE A 47 -2.48 -10.52 5.37
C ILE A 47 -2.45 -11.29 6.69
N TYR A 48 -3.53 -11.21 7.47
CA TYR A 48 -3.64 -11.94 8.72
C TYR A 48 -3.58 -13.46 8.50
N LYS A 49 -4.33 -13.98 7.53
CA LYS A 49 -4.32 -15.41 7.19
C LYS A 49 -2.96 -15.87 6.68
N LEU A 50 -2.33 -15.08 5.80
CA LEU A 50 -1.00 -15.38 5.30
C LEU A 50 0.01 -15.49 6.46
N ARG A 51 0.00 -14.54 7.41
CA ARG A 51 0.83 -14.59 8.61
C ARG A 51 0.61 -15.89 9.42
N GLN A 52 -0.64 -16.37 9.56
CA GLN A 52 -0.89 -17.62 10.29
C GLN A 52 -0.31 -18.84 9.56
N ILE A 53 -0.34 -18.84 8.22
CA ILE A 53 0.27 -19.90 7.40
C ILE A 53 1.79 -19.86 7.55
N ASP A 54 2.39 -18.70 7.41
CA ASP A 54 3.84 -18.53 7.51
C ASP A 54 4.38 -18.94 8.89
N LYS A 55 3.67 -18.59 9.98
CA LYS A 55 4.02 -19.02 11.32
C LYS A 55 4.07 -20.55 11.52
N GLN A 56 3.33 -21.29 10.71
CA GLN A 56 3.37 -22.76 10.73
C GLN A 56 4.52 -23.31 9.89
N ALA A 57 4.95 -22.56 8.86
CA ALA A 57 6.01 -22.97 7.94
C ALA A 57 7.42 -22.64 8.46
N TYR A 58 7.55 -21.65 9.34
CA TYR A 58 8.82 -21.21 9.91
C TYR A 58 9.01 -21.72 11.34
N PRO A 59 10.28 -21.87 11.84
CA PRO A 59 10.55 -22.17 13.25
C PRO A 59 9.86 -21.19 14.20
N GLN A 60 9.46 -21.68 15.39
CA GLN A 60 8.68 -20.89 16.36
C GLN A 60 9.40 -19.64 16.89
N ASP A 61 10.72 -19.64 16.87
CA ASP A 61 11.60 -18.56 17.30
C ASP A 61 11.97 -17.58 16.17
N THR A 62 11.41 -17.77 14.95
CA THR A 62 11.65 -16.85 13.82
C THR A 62 11.09 -15.47 14.14
N PRO A 63 11.92 -14.40 14.11
CA PRO A 63 11.46 -13.05 14.37
C PRO A 63 10.40 -12.60 13.35
N GLU A 64 9.33 -12.00 13.84
CA GLU A 64 8.29 -11.42 12.99
C GLU A 64 8.69 -9.97 12.62
N PRO A 65 8.87 -9.65 11.33
CA PRO A 65 9.29 -8.30 10.93
C PRO A 65 8.26 -7.22 11.26
N PHE A 66 6.98 -7.59 11.33
CA PHE A 66 5.90 -6.67 11.67
C PHE A 66 4.76 -7.38 12.41
N THR A 67 3.99 -6.63 13.20
CA THR A 67 2.80 -7.14 13.88
C THR A 67 1.58 -7.01 12.98
N VAL A 68 0.71 -8.04 12.95
CA VAL A 68 -0.57 -7.99 12.21
C VAL A 68 -1.72 -7.95 13.18
N HIS A 69 -2.56 -6.93 13.06
CA HIS A 69 -3.84 -6.83 13.78
C HIS A 69 -4.99 -6.96 12.79
N ARG A 70 -5.88 -7.91 13.03
CA ARG A 70 -7.15 -8.01 12.33
C ARG A 70 -8.20 -7.28 13.14
N PHE A 71 -8.69 -6.15 12.63
CA PHE A 71 -9.71 -5.35 13.28
C PHE A 71 -10.89 -5.07 12.35
N LYS A 72 -12.05 -4.85 12.97
CA LYS A 72 -13.11 -4.06 12.34
C LYS A 72 -12.76 -2.58 12.48
N LEU A 73 -13.26 -1.74 11.58
CA LEU A 73 -12.96 -0.31 11.61
C LEU A 73 -13.27 0.36 12.95
N ALA A 74 -14.41 0.02 13.58
CA ALA A 74 -14.79 0.57 14.89
C ALA A 74 -13.82 0.15 16.01
N GLU A 75 -13.23 -1.02 15.92
CA GLU A 75 -12.24 -1.53 16.85
C GLU A 75 -10.90 -0.83 16.64
N PHE A 76 -10.47 -0.65 15.38
CA PHE A 76 -9.30 0.14 15.05
C PHE A 76 -9.40 1.57 15.59
N GLN A 77 -10.56 2.22 15.41
CA GLN A 77 -10.80 3.58 15.91
C GLN A 77 -10.62 3.71 17.44
N LYS A 78 -10.95 2.68 18.20
CA LYS A 78 -10.77 2.67 19.66
C LYS A 78 -9.29 2.48 20.05
N ASN A 79 -8.53 1.74 19.26
CA ASN A 79 -7.16 1.36 19.59
C ASN A 79 -6.09 2.24 18.93
N ILE A 80 -6.48 3.16 18.03
CA ILE A 80 -5.53 3.95 17.23
C ILE A 80 -4.53 4.74 18.09
N GLY A 81 -4.94 5.24 19.24
CA GLY A 81 -4.08 6.03 20.13
C GLY A 81 -2.97 5.21 20.79
N GLU A 82 -3.20 3.91 21.05
CA GLU A 82 -2.20 3.00 21.59
C GLU A 82 -1.27 2.52 20.47
N ILE A 83 -1.84 2.17 19.32
CA ILE A 83 -1.10 1.76 18.12
C ILE A 83 -0.13 2.86 17.69
N ASP A 84 -0.57 4.10 17.62
CA ASP A 84 0.23 5.27 17.25
C ASP A 84 1.46 5.48 18.17
N LYS A 85 1.36 5.08 19.43
CA LYS A 85 2.46 5.17 20.41
C LYS A 85 3.42 3.98 20.36
N ALA A 86 2.94 2.82 19.93
CA ALA A 86 3.69 1.57 20.01
C ALA A 86 4.59 1.33 18.78
N PHE A 87 4.25 1.92 17.63
CA PHE A 87 4.89 1.65 16.35
C PHE A 87 5.50 2.90 15.72
N ASP A 88 6.47 2.70 14.83
CA ASP A 88 7.08 3.76 14.00
C ASP A 88 6.27 3.96 12.71
N VAL A 89 5.80 2.84 12.13
CA VAL A 89 5.01 2.80 10.90
C VAL A 89 3.81 1.90 11.08
N VAL A 90 2.65 2.37 10.65
CA VAL A 90 1.39 1.59 10.66
C VAL A 90 0.83 1.56 9.26
N PHE A 91 0.68 0.39 8.69
CA PHE A 91 -0.06 0.20 7.45
C PHE A 91 -1.52 -0.10 7.73
N ILE A 92 -2.42 0.50 6.95
CA ILE A 92 -3.84 0.14 6.91
C ILE A 92 -4.11 -0.55 5.59
N ASP A 93 -4.43 -1.85 5.63
CA ASP A 93 -4.90 -2.61 4.46
C ASP A 93 -6.42 -2.64 4.42
N THR A 94 -6.98 -2.33 3.26
CA THR A 94 -8.43 -2.23 3.04
C THR A 94 -8.87 -3.12 1.91
N ALA A 95 -10.13 -3.56 1.94
CA ALA A 95 -10.73 -4.34 0.86
C ALA A 95 -10.57 -3.64 -0.50
N GLY A 96 -10.38 -4.44 -1.53
CA GLY A 96 -10.22 -3.94 -2.89
C GLY A 96 -11.49 -3.99 -3.74
N LYS A 97 -12.48 -4.78 -3.33
CA LYS A 97 -13.78 -4.92 -3.99
C LYS A 97 -14.72 -5.64 -3.04
N LEU A 98 -15.87 -5.08 -2.78
CA LEU A 98 -17.01 -5.81 -2.21
C LEU A 98 -17.93 -6.19 -3.36
N ASP A 99 -18.42 -7.42 -3.31
CA ASP A 99 -19.07 -8.07 -4.45
C ASP A 99 -20.37 -7.43 -4.90
N ASN A 100 -20.90 -6.38 -4.46
CA ASN A 100 -22.08 -5.72 -5.03
C ASN A 100 -22.42 -4.32 -4.50
N ASP A 101 -21.56 -3.68 -3.71
CA ASP A 101 -21.89 -2.36 -3.17
C ASP A 101 -20.70 -1.42 -3.18
N THR A 102 -20.58 -0.65 -4.26
CA THR A 102 -19.52 0.34 -4.46
C THR A 102 -19.56 1.42 -3.37
N ASP A 103 -20.74 1.77 -2.88
CA ASP A 103 -20.91 2.85 -1.91
C ASP A 103 -20.44 2.45 -0.52
N VAL A 104 -20.69 1.22 -0.10
CA VAL A 104 -20.18 0.69 1.17
C VAL A 104 -18.66 0.60 1.16
N LEU A 105 -18.07 0.11 0.08
CA LEU A 105 -16.62 0.06 -0.09
C LEU A 105 -15.98 1.44 -0.03
N GLN A 106 -16.54 2.42 -0.75
CA GLN A 106 -16.05 3.80 -0.71
C GLN A 106 -16.12 4.39 0.70
N GLN A 107 -17.20 4.11 1.43
CA GLN A 107 -17.32 4.56 2.81
C GLN A 107 -16.27 3.92 3.73
N GLU A 108 -16.01 2.62 3.61
CA GLU A 108 -14.99 1.94 4.41
C GLU A 108 -13.58 2.46 4.10
N ILE A 109 -13.24 2.58 2.81
CA ILE A 109 -11.96 3.16 2.39
C ILE A 109 -11.87 4.61 2.87
N GLY A 110 -12.91 5.42 2.68
CA GLY A 110 -12.94 6.81 3.14
C GLY A 110 -12.69 6.94 4.63
N ARG A 111 -13.32 6.12 5.44
CA ARG A 111 -13.10 6.09 6.90
C ARG A 111 -11.67 5.68 7.27
N ALA A 112 -11.08 4.70 6.56
CA ALA A 112 -9.68 4.33 6.76
C ALA A 112 -8.73 5.47 6.39
N LEU A 113 -8.98 6.17 5.27
CA LEU A 113 -8.21 7.33 4.83
C LEU A 113 -8.30 8.53 5.78
N MET A 114 -9.33 8.62 6.61
CA MET A 114 -9.40 9.65 7.66
C MET A 114 -8.31 9.49 8.73
N PHE A 115 -7.67 8.34 8.83
CA PHE A 115 -6.53 8.09 9.72
C PHE A 115 -5.19 8.08 9.00
N THR A 116 -5.18 7.98 7.66
CA THR A 116 -3.96 7.83 6.85
C THR A 116 -3.23 9.16 6.70
N ASP A 117 -1.93 9.20 6.98
CA ASP A 117 -1.08 10.38 6.74
C ASP A 117 -0.59 10.41 5.30
N ILE A 118 -0.23 9.23 4.78
CA ILE A 118 0.30 9.07 3.42
C ILE A 118 -0.40 7.92 2.72
N LEU A 119 -0.96 8.21 1.56
CA LEU A 119 -1.58 7.24 0.68
C LEU A 119 -0.71 7.00 -0.55
N PHE A 120 -0.41 5.74 -0.85
CA PHE A 120 0.20 5.31 -2.10
C PHE A 120 -0.85 4.65 -2.98
N ILE A 121 -0.95 5.10 -4.24
CA ILE A 121 -1.97 4.65 -5.19
C ILE A 121 -1.30 3.86 -6.31
N PRO A 122 -1.44 2.52 -6.34
CA PRO A 122 -0.91 1.70 -7.41
C PRO A 122 -1.71 1.88 -8.70
N PHE A 123 -1.04 2.27 -9.77
CA PHE A 123 -1.57 2.30 -11.13
C PHE A 123 -1.14 1.03 -11.87
N VAL A 124 -2.11 0.34 -12.46
CA VAL A 124 -1.88 -0.90 -13.21
C VAL A 124 -2.47 -0.75 -14.60
N ALA A 125 -1.70 -1.08 -15.62
CA ALA A 125 -2.15 -1.04 -17.00
C ALA A 125 -3.30 -2.02 -17.26
N GLY A 126 -4.24 -1.65 -18.14
CA GLY A 126 -5.33 -2.50 -18.58
C GLY A 126 -6.62 -1.74 -18.85
N PHE A 127 -7.49 -2.34 -19.68
CA PHE A 127 -8.75 -1.74 -20.06
C PHE A 127 -9.64 -1.46 -18.84
N GLY A 128 -10.22 -0.27 -18.78
CA GLY A 128 -11.07 0.17 -17.66
C GLY A 128 -10.33 0.54 -16.36
N ASN A 129 -9.00 0.39 -16.31
CA ASN A 129 -8.23 0.75 -15.13
C ASN A 129 -8.13 2.26 -14.94
N LEU A 130 -8.14 2.99 -16.03
CA LEU A 130 -7.96 4.44 -16.03
C LEU A 130 -9.14 5.18 -15.42
N THR A 131 -10.35 4.89 -15.91
CA THR A 131 -11.57 5.53 -15.39
C THR A 131 -11.71 5.28 -13.89
N ALA A 132 -11.56 4.03 -13.47
CA ALA A 132 -11.63 3.69 -12.04
C ALA A 132 -10.52 4.38 -11.21
N THR A 133 -9.34 4.58 -11.79
CA THR A 133 -8.26 5.29 -11.11
C THR A 133 -8.55 6.79 -11.03
N TYR A 134 -9.10 7.39 -12.08
CA TYR A 134 -9.51 8.80 -12.07
C TYR A 134 -10.60 9.06 -11.04
N ASP A 135 -11.64 8.22 -11.01
CA ASP A 135 -12.70 8.30 -10.01
C ASP A 135 -12.15 8.17 -8.58
N TYR A 136 -11.18 7.27 -8.40
CA TYR A 136 -10.51 7.12 -7.11
C TYR A 136 -9.68 8.34 -6.72
N LEU A 137 -8.96 8.96 -7.65
CA LEU A 137 -8.22 10.21 -7.40
C LEU A 137 -9.17 11.34 -6.97
N ASN A 138 -10.31 11.48 -7.62
CA ASN A 138 -11.34 12.47 -7.24
C ASN A 138 -11.87 12.20 -5.82
N PHE A 139 -12.14 10.95 -5.50
CA PHE A 139 -12.54 10.55 -4.16
C PHE A 139 -11.46 10.89 -3.11
N VAL A 140 -10.19 10.58 -3.38
CA VAL A 140 -9.07 10.90 -2.48
C VAL A 140 -8.95 12.41 -2.23
N ARG A 141 -9.19 13.23 -3.24
CA ARG A 141 -9.18 14.70 -3.10
C ARG A 141 -10.28 15.20 -2.17
N GLN A 142 -11.48 14.67 -2.31
CA GLN A 142 -12.58 15.00 -1.38
C GLN A 142 -12.20 14.64 0.07
N ILE A 143 -11.62 13.48 0.29
CA ILE A 143 -11.13 13.10 1.64
C ILE A 143 -10.02 14.04 2.11
N LYS A 144 -9.10 14.43 1.24
CA LYS A 144 -8.03 15.40 1.58
C LYS A 144 -8.61 16.75 2.01
N GLU A 145 -9.62 17.26 1.30
CA GLU A 145 -10.33 18.51 1.67
C GLU A 145 -11.01 18.41 3.03
N ILE A 146 -11.74 17.32 3.29
CA ILE A 146 -12.38 17.07 4.59
C ILE A 146 -11.32 17.05 5.71
N ARG A 147 -10.18 16.38 5.48
CA ARG A 147 -9.09 16.35 6.47
C ARG A 147 -8.44 17.71 6.71
N GLN A 148 -8.31 18.53 5.66
CA GLN A 148 -7.81 19.90 5.79
C GLN A 148 -8.70 20.76 6.68
N LEU A 149 -10.02 20.63 6.57
CA LEU A 149 -10.99 21.30 7.46
C LEU A 149 -10.80 20.87 8.92
N GLN A 150 -10.30 19.65 9.15
CA GLN A 150 -9.96 19.12 10.48
C GLN A 150 -8.51 19.40 10.90
N GLN A 151 -7.79 20.26 10.18
CA GLN A 151 -6.36 20.56 10.39
C GLN A 151 -5.45 19.33 10.31
N ARG A 152 -5.86 18.30 9.58
CA ARG A 152 -5.08 17.10 9.31
C ARG A 152 -4.64 17.05 7.85
N LYS A 153 -3.40 16.64 7.60
CA LYS A 153 -2.86 16.53 6.24
C LYS A 153 -3.02 15.09 5.73
N LEU A 154 -3.35 14.94 4.46
CA LEU A 154 -3.23 13.71 3.72
C LEU A 154 -2.33 13.98 2.50
N LYS A 155 -1.17 13.34 2.46
CA LYS A 155 -0.33 13.30 1.26
C LYS A 155 -0.71 12.08 0.44
N PHE A 156 -0.64 12.16 -0.88
CA PHE A 156 -0.81 10.98 -1.71
C PHE A 156 0.15 11.00 -2.90
N TYR A 157 0.58 9.80 -3.27
CA TYR A 157 1.55 9.56 -4.34
C TYR A 157 1.04 8.43 -5.23
N GLY A 158 1.08 8.63 -6.55
CA GLY A 158 0.85 7.55 -7.51
C GLY A 158 2.13 6.76 -7.76
N PHE A 159 2.03 5.51 -8.17
CA PHE A 159 3.14 4.74 -8.69
C PHE A 159 2.67 3.65 -9.64
N ILE A 160 3.53 3.27 -10.60
CA ILE A 160 3.21 2.24 -11.57
C ILE A 160 3.55 0.88 -10.98
N ASN A 161 2.56 -0.01 -10.92
CA ASN A 161 2.69 -1.38 -10.45
C ASN A 161 2.41 -2.38 -11.57
N GLN A 162 2.93 -3.60 -11.45
CA GLN A 162 2.82 -4.67 -12.46
C GLN A 162 3.31 -4.22 -13.85
N TYR A 163 4.36 -3.39 -13.86
CA TYR A 163 4.92 -2.88 -15.11
C TYR A 163 5.56 -3.99 -15.93
N ARG A 164 5.25 -4.03 -17.21
CA ARG A 164 5.87 -4.92 -18.20
C ARG A 164 6.50 -4.09 -19.30
N ALA A 165 7.81 -4.20 -19.45
CA ALA A 165 8.51 -3.52 -20.53
C ALA A 165 7.93 -3.93 -21.90
N ARG A 166 7.92 -3.01 -22.86
CA ARG A 166 7.40 -3.21 -24.23
C ARG A 166 5.91 -3.57 -24.30
N SER A 167 5.12 -3.22 -23.30
CA SER A 167 3.68 -3.40 -23.30
C SER A 167 2.98 -2.10 -23.72
N ARG A 168 2.24 -2.13 -24.84
CA ARG A 168 1.44 -0.97 -25.28
C ARG A 168 0.48 -0.48 -24.21
N ALA A 169 -0.04 -1.39 -23.39
CA ALA A 169 -0.95 -1.02 -22.30
C ALA A 169 -0.24 -0.14 -21.25
N ASN A 170 1.07 -0.37 -20.99
CA ASN A 170 1.84 0.50 -20.11
C ASN A 170 2.15 1.86 -20.74
N ASP A 171 2.39 1.89 -22.07
CA ASP A 171 2.63 3.15 -22.77
C ASP A 171 1.37 4.04 -22.70
N PHE A 172 0.19 3.47 -22.92
CA PHE A 172 -1.07 4.18 -22.72
C PHE A 172 -1.26 4.62 -21.27
N LEU A 173 -1.02 3.76 -20.29
CA LEU A 173 -1.11 4.15 -18.88
C LEU A 173 -0.24 5.36 -18.55
N MET A 174 0.98 5.41 -19.06
CA MET A 174 1.89 6.54 -18.83
C MET A 174 1.36 7.83 -19.45
N GLN A 175 0.89 7.79 -20.70
CA GLN A 175 0.27 8.95 -21.37
C GLN A 175 -0.96 9.44 -20.60
N ASP A 176 -1.75 8.53 -20.11
CA ASP A 176 -2.96 8.84 -19.34
C ASP A 176 -2.61 9.49 -17.99
N ILE A 177 -1.60 8.98 -17.28
CA ILE A 177 -1.11 9.60 -16.04
C ILE A 177 -0.60 11.03 -16.32
N GLU A 178 0.18 11.22 -17.36
CA GLU A 178 0.68 12.55 -17.78
C GLU A 178 -0.49 13.50 -18.10
N SER A 179 -1.50 13.03 -18.81
CA SER A 179 -2.69 13.82 -19.11
C SER A 179 -3.46 14.23 -17.85
N ILE A 180 -3.63 13.31 -16.90
CA ILE A 180 -4.25 13.62 -15.60
C ILE A 180 -3.42 14.65 -14.84
N GLN A 181 -2.10 14.51 -14.80
CA GLN A 181 -1.20 15.44 -14.11
C GLN A 181 -1.22 16.87 -14.70
N GLN A 182 -1.52 17.02 -15.98
CA GLN A 182 -1.64 18.34 -16.63
C GLN A 182 -2.90 19.09 -16.15
N THR A 183 -4.00 18.37 -15.93
CA THR A 183 -5.27 18.95 -15.48
C THR A 183 -5.35 19.03 -13.96
N GLU A 184 -4.78 18.06 -13.31
CA GLU A 184 -4.90 17.85 -11.86
C GLU A 184 -3.55 17.38 -11.27
N PRO A 185 -2.67 18.31 -10.87
CA PRO A 185 -1.34 17.97 -10.41
C PRO A 185 -1.34 17.05 -9.17
N PHE A 186 -0.60 15.95 -9.24
CA PHE A 186 -0.26 15.06 -8.13
C PHE A 186 1.12 14.44 -8.35
N GLU A 187 1.76 14.04 -7.27
CA GLU A 187 3.10 13.44 -7.37
C GLU A 187 3.00 11.95 -7.74
N VAL A 188 3.82 11.53 -8.71
CA VAL A 188 3.99 10.13 -9.11
C VAL A 188 5.43 9.72 -8.87
N MET A 189 5.63 8.55 -8.27
CA MET A 189 6.96 7.98 -8.05
C MET A 189 7.65 7.71 -9.39
N THR A 190 8.96 7.93 -9.42
CA THR A 190 9.79 7.63 -10.61
C THR A 190 10.07 6.16 -10.74
N SER A 191 10.19 5.45 -9.61
CA SER A 191 10.37 4.00 -9.57
C SER A 191 9.06 3.28 -9.90
N LYS A 192 9.19 2.22 -10.71
CA LYS A 192 8.08 1.34 -11.11
C LYS A 192 8.30 -0.03 -10.52
N LEU A 193 7.24 -0.68 -10.07
CA LEU A 193 7.32 -2.10 -9.71
C LEU A 193 6.96 -2.96 -10.92
N ASN A 194 7.91 -3.76 -11.36
CA ASN A 194 7.72 -4.67 -12.46
C ASN A 194 6.85 -5.88 -12.04
N ASP A 195 6.23 -6.55 -13.01
CA ASP A 195 5.44 -7.76 -12.76
C ASP A 195 6.36 -8.99 -12.63
N PHE A 196 6.95 -9.15 -11.45
CA PHE A 196 7.77 -10.31 -11.12
C PHE A 196 6.97 -11.35 -10.33
N ALA A 197 7.15 -12.63 -10.69
CA ALA A 197 6.54 -13.75 -9.97
C ALA A 197 6.98 -13.77 -8.50
N MET A 198 8.27 -13.47 -8.22
CA MET A 198 8.83 -13.42 -6.87
C MET A 198 8.01 -12.56 -5.90
N TYR A 199 7.37 -11.48 -6.38
CA TYR A 199 6.53 -10.66 -5.49
C TYR A 199 5.27 -11.40 -5.07
N LYS A 200 4.68 -12.20 -5.98
CA LYS A 200 3.45 -12.96 -5.72
C LYS A 200 3.68 -14.14 -4.77
N ASP A 201 4.93 -14.62 -4.73
CA ASP A 201 5.35 -15.73 -3.86
C ASP A 201 5.92 -15.22 -2.52
N ALA A 202 5.89 -13.90 -2.27
CA ALA A 202 6.41 -13.31 -1.05
C ALA A 202 5.57 -13.71 0.18
N ASP A 203 6.27 -14.04 1.25
CA ASP A 203 5.72 -14.33 2.58
C ASP A 203 5.73 -13.09 3.49
N THR A 204 5.28 -13.24 4.72
CA THR A 204 5.25 -12.18 5.73
C THR A 204 6.50 -12.13 6.62
N ILE A 205 7.48 -12.98 6.37
CA ILE A 205 8.67 -13.19 7.22
C ILE A 205 9.94 -12.74 6.50
N THR A 206 10.08 -13.10 5.21
CA THR A 206 11.33 -12.91 4.46
C THR A 206 11.33 -11.59 3.70
N SER A 207 12.29 -10.71 3.99
CA SER A 207 12.43 -9.45 3.27
C SER A 207 12.95 -9.65 1.84
N LEU A 208 12.30 -9.03 0.88
CA LEU A 208 12.77 -8.94 -0.51
C LEU A 208 13.80 -7.82 -0.71
N TYR A 209 13.98 -6.94 0.26
CA TYR A 209 14.90 -5.82 0.14
C TYR A 209 16.36 -6.30 0.16
N ASN A 210 17.03 -6.15 -0.96
CA ASN A 210 18.47 -6.36 -1.09
C ASN A 210 19.02 -5.46 -2.21
N PRO A 211 19.54 -4.27 -1.87
CA PRO A 211 20.04 -3.30 -2.86
C PRO A 211 21.30 -3.75 -3.57
N LEU A 212 22.03 -4.73 -3.02
CA LEU A 212 23.25 -5.28 -3.62
C LEU A 212 23.01 -6.58 -4.41
N SER A 213 21.76 -7.01 -4.53
CA SER A 213 21.42 -8.23 -5.23
C SER A 213 21.56 -8.07 -6.74
N ASN A 214 22.12 -9.09 -7.38
CA ASN A 214 22.09 -9.23 -8.85
C ASN A 214 20.72 -9.72 -9.36
N ASP A 215 19.81 -10.11 -8.48
CA ASP A 215 18.44 -10.48 -8.84
C ASP A 215 17.62 -9.26 -9.23
N SER A 216 17.06 -9.27 -10.44
CA SER A 216 16.32 -8.15 -10.99
C SER A 216 15.08 -7.75 -10.18
N ALA A 217 14.40 -8.72 -9.57
CA ALA A 217 13.22 -8.44 -8.77
C ALA A 217 13.60 -7.75 -7.46
N LYS A 218 14.64 -8.24 -6.77
CA LYS A 218 15.15 -7.63 -5.53
C LYS A 218 15.71 -6.24 -5.78
N ALA A 219 16.47 -6.03 -6.86
CA ALA A 219 16.99 -4.72 -7.24
C ALA A 219 15.86 -3.74 -7.58
N ASN A 220 14.83 -4.18 -8.31
CA ASN A 220 13.67 -3.37 -8.63
C ASN A 220 12.87 -2.99 -7.37
N PHE A 221 12.66 -3.93 -6.46
CA PHE A 221 11.99 -3.66 -5.19
C PHE A 221 12.81 -2.70 -4.31
N ALA A 222 14.12 -2.85 -4.27
CA ALA A 222 14.99 -1.96 -3.50
C ALA A 222 14.93 -0.53 -4.02
N ALA A 223 14.93 -0.31 -5.34
CA ALA A 223 14.77 1.01 -5.93
C ALA A 223 13.43 1.65 -5.54
N PHE A 224 12.34 0.90 -5.63
CA PHE A 224 11.01 1.34 -5.21
C PHE A 224 10.99 1.68 -3.72
N LEU A 225 11.47 0.79 -2.86
CA LEU A 225 11.44 0.98 -1.40
C LEU A 225 12.28 2.18 -0.97
N ASN A 226 13.42 2.43 -1.60
CA ASN A 226 14.26 3.59 -1.30
C ASN A 226 13.52 4.90 -1.60
N GLU A 227 12.83 5.03 -2.73
CA GLU A 227 12.00 6.19 -3.03
C GLU A 227 10.81 6.31 -2.08
N PHE A 228 10.13 5.20 -1.79
CA PHE A 228 9.04 5.12 -0.82
C PHE A 228 9.49 5.66 0.56
N ILE A 229 10.64 5.22 1.06
CA ILE A 229 11.19 5.69 2.35
C ILE A 229 11.49 7.19 2.33
N GLN A 230 12.00 7.73 1.23
CA GLN A 230 12.23 9.17 1.09
C GLN A 230 10.91 9.95 1.19
N LEU A 231 9.83 9.43 0.61
CA LEU A 231 8.51 10.08 0.62
C LEU A 231 7.86 10.03 2.01
N ILE A 232 7.99 8.94 2.75
CA ILE A 232 7.41 8.84 4.10
C ILE A 232 8.18 9.67 5.15
N LYS A 233 9.43 10.04 4.88
CA LYS A 233 10.23 10.92 5.75
C LYS A 233 9.95 12.41 5.56
N LYS A 234 9.35 12.79 4.42
CA LYS A 234 8.93 14.18 4.16
C LYS A 234 7.71 14.54 5.02
#